data_b5ed3f86933a078bf8c8ff3a058cb4b4
#
_entry.id   b5ed3f86933a078bf8c8ff3a058cb4b4
#
_cell.length_a   1.000
_cell.length_b   1.000
_cell.length_c   1.000
_cell.angle_alpha   90.00
_cell.angle_beta   90.00
_cell.angle_gamma   90.00
#
_symmetry.space_group_name_H-M   'P 1'
#
loop_
_entity.id
_entity.type
_entity.pdbx_description
1 polymer ?
#
loop_
_entity_poly.entity_id
_entity_poly.type
_entity_poly.pdbx_seq_one_letter_code
_entity_poly.pdbx_strand_id
1 'polypeptide(L)'
;MTKKLILALYILLAAASHAQESNSVFNFLEMPVSAHSTALGGRNISLIEDDASLVFSNPALLSSVSDKTLNLNFMTYLQGCNVGSAAFVKILGERSTMGVTAQYAHYGTMDEITADNVTVGSFSAMDMALSGMYAYNLNDRWAGGATGKFIYSKYGDYSSVALAVDLGVNYYNENTDFSLSAVARNLGGQVKAFGEIHEKLPFSMQIGFTKGFDHAPFRV
;
A
#
# COMPACT_ATOMS: atom_id res chain seq x y z
N MET A 1 23.80 -2.98 32.52
CA MET A 1 22.55 -2.56 31.88
C MET A 1 22.47 -3.00 30.39
N THR A 2 23.52 -2.90 29.61
CA THR A 2 23.55 -3.22 28.18
C THR A 2 23.18 -4.68 27.82
N LYS A 3 23.63 -5.69 28.57
CA LYS A 3 23.30 -7.11 28.26
C LYS A 3 21.82 -7.44 28.41
N LYS A 4 21.12 -6.83 29.39
CA LYS A 4 19.67 -7.01 29.59
C LYS A 4 18.87 -6.32 28.48
N LEU A 5 19.36 -5.17 27.98
CA LEU A 5 18.74 -4.44 26.87
C LEU A 5 18.87 -5.20 25.55
N ILE A 6 20.05 -5.79 25.30
CA ILE A 6 20.33 -6.62 24.13
C ILE A 6 19.45 -7.88 24.16
N LEU A 7 19.33 -8.54 25.33
CA LEU A 7 18.48 -9.72 25.47
C LEU A 7 17.00 -9.37 25.25
N ALA A 8 16.53 -8.24 25.77
CA ALA A 8 15.16 -7.76 25.55
C ALA A 8 14.89 -7.45 24.05
N LEU A 9 15.88 -6.87 23.35
CA LEU A 9 15.80 -6.61 21.91
C LEU A 9 15.76 -7.91 21.10
N TYR A 10 16.55 -8.93 21.48
CA TYR A 10 16.49 -10.26 20.84
C TYR A 10 15.16 -10.97 21.06
N ILE A 11 14.57 -10.86 22.26
CA ILE A 11 13.25 -11.44 22.55
C ILE A 11 12.15 -10.71 21.76
N LEU A 12 12.25 -9.38 21.61
CA LEU A 12 11.31 -8.60 20.77
C LEU A 12 11.41 -8.97 19.29
N LEU A 13 12.62 -9.14 18.77
CA LEU A 13 12.87 -9.58 17.39
C LEU A 13 12.40 -11.03 17.15
N ALA A 14 12.58 -11.94 18.10
CA ALA A 14 12.10 -13.31 18.01
C ALA A 14 10.56 -13.40 18.09
N ALA A 15 9.92 -12.52 18.85
CA ALA A 15 8.45 -12.45 18.89
C ALA A 15 7.83 -11.88 17.60
N ALA A 16 8.59 -11.11 16.81
CA ALA A 16 8.16 -10.57 15.52
C ALA A 16 8.26 -11.58 14.35
N SER A 17 8.94 -12.71 14.54
CA SER A 17 9.19 -13.71 13.47
C SER A 17 8.11 -14.80 13.36
N HIS A 18 6.87 -14.55 13.78
CA HIS A 18 5.75 -15.38 13.37
C HIS A 18 5.45 -15.07 11.90
N ALA A 19 6.02 -15.84 10.98
CA ALA A 19 5.55 -15.95 9.61
C ALA A 19 4.13 -16.54 9.68
N GLN A 20 3.13 -15.68 9.77
CA GLN A 20 1.74 -16.09 9.64
C GLN A 20 1.54 -16.44 8.17
N GLU A 21 1.15 -17.67 7.88
CA GLU A 21 0.48 -17.99 6.64
C GLU A 21 -0.71 -17.03 6.53
N SER A 22 -0.61 -16.09 5.61
CA SER A 22 -1.63 -15.07 5.40
C SER A 22 -2.77 -15.72 4.62
N ASN A 23 -3.79 -16.22 5.32
CA ASN A 23 -5.09 -16.54 4.73
C ASN A 23 -5.84 -15.24 4.39
N SER A 24 -5.17 -14.30 3.73
CA SER A 24 -5.75 -13.03 3.33
C SER A 24 -6.12 -13.05 1.86
N VAL A 25 -7.25 -12.44 1.54
CA VAL A 25 -7.68 -12.11 0.18
C VAL A 25 -7.29 -10.69 -0.17
N PHE A 26 -7.46 -10.29 -1.43
CA PHE A 26 -7.10 -8.96 -1.95
C PHE A 26 -5.59 -8.64 -1.85
N ASN A 27 -4.75 -9.65 -2.06
CA ASN A 27 -3.29 -9.49 -1.99
C ASN A 27 -2.73 -8.51 -3.03
N PHE A 28 -3.51 -8.11 -4.04
CA PHE A 28 -3.13 -7.05 -4.97
C PHE A 28 -2.89 -5.70 -4.26
N LEU A 29 -3.50 -5.45 -3.09
CA LEU A 29 -3.25 -4.27 -2.25
C LEU A 29 -1.81 -4.20 -1.74
N GLU A 30 -1.09 -5.32 -1.80
CA GLU A 30 0.29 -5.46 -1.40
C GLU A 30 1.27 -5.30 -2.58
N MET A 31 0.78 -5.31 -3.82
CA MET A 31 1.61 -5.16 -5.02
C MET A 31 2.11 -3.72 -5.15
N PRO A 32 3.35 -3.52 -5.63
CA PRO A 32 3.83 -2.19 -5.99
C PRO A 32 2.94 -1.57 -7.07
N VAL A 33 2.67 -0.28 -6.93
CA VAL A 33 1.76 0.45 -7.82
C VAL A 33 2.47 1.24 -8.92
N SER A 34 3.80 1.39 -8.84
CA SER A 34 4.61 2.13 -9.80
C SER A 34 5.98 1.49 -10.00
N ALA A 35 6.64 1.82 -11.12
CA ALA A 35 8.02 1.41 -11.38
C ALA A 35 8.98 1.99 -10.33
N HIS A 36 8.76 3.23 -9.89
CA HIS A 36 9.53 3.86 -8.82
C HIS A 36 9.39 3.11 -7.50
N SER A 37 8.16 2.84 -7.07
CA SER A 37 7.90 2.04 -5.87
C SER A 37 8.55 0.65 -5.95
N THR A 38 8.51 0.00 -7.12
CA THR A 38 9.16 -1.30 -7.35
C THR A 38 10.68 -1.22 -7.20
N ALA A 39 11.30 -0.17 -7.76
CA ALA A 39 12.75 0.06 -7.67
C ALA A 39 13.22 0.29 -6.22
N LEU A 40 12.35 0.87 -5.38
CA LEU A 40 12.58 1.09 -3.95
C LEU A 40 12.27 -0.15 -3.07
N GLY A 41 12.05 -1.31 -3.65
CA GLY A 41 11.74 -2.54 -2.92
C GLY A 41 10.25 -2.77 -2.68
N GLY A 42 9.37 -2.03 -3.36
CA GLY A 42 7.94 -2.23 -3.38
C GLY A 42 7.14 -1.37 -2.41
N ARG A 43 7.61 -1.18 -1.18
CA ARG A 43 6.93 -0.34 -0.18
C ARG A 43 7.92 0.58 0.52
N ASN A 44 7.78 1.85 0.26
CA ASN A 44 8.47 2.87 1.01
C ASN A 44 7.46 3.78 1.69
N ILE A 45 7.46 3.80 3.03
CA ILE A 45 6.50 4.53 3.84
C ILE A 45 7.04 5.86 4.38
N SER A 46 8.34 6.12 4.22
CA SER A 46 9.04 7.24 4.86
C SER A 46 9.79 8.15 3.88
N LEU A 47 9.83 7.82 2.59
CA LEU A 47 10.49 8.66 1.59
C LEU A 47 9.67 9.91 1.29
N ILE A 48 10.26 11.08 1.50
CA ILE A 48 9.64 12.38 1.21
C ILE A 48 10.10 12.80 -0.18
N GLU A 49 9.18 12.74 -1.13
CA GLU A 49 9.38 13.17 -2.52
C GLU A 49 8.06 13.69 -3.10
N ASP A 50 8.15 14.48 -4.16
CA ASP A 50 6.99 14.93 -4.94
C ASP A 50 6.52 13.85 -5.92
N ASP A 51 6.16 12.68 -5.37
CA ASP A 51 5.68 11.53 -6.13
C ASP A 51 4.37 10.99 -5.55
N ALA A 52 3.29 11.20 -6.28
CA ALA A 52 1.98 10.72 -5.89
C ALA A 52 1.85 9.17 -5.90
N SER A 53 2.82 8.43 -6.42
CA SER A 53 2.82 6.96 -6.30
C SER A 53 3.16 6.46 -4.90
N LEU A 54 3.83 7.25 -4.07
CA LEU A 54 4.20 6.89 -2.71
C LEU A 54 3.01 6.96 -1.72
N VAL A 55 1.96 7.70 -2.07
CA VAL A 55 0.78 7.86 -1.20
C VAL A 55 0.02 6.55 -0.96
N PHE A 56 0.15 5.57 -1.87
CA PHE A 56 -0.41 4.23 -1.70
C PHE A 56 0.24 3.46 -0.54
N SER A 57 1.48 3.82 -0.18
CA SER A 57 2.21 3.18 0.92
C SER A 57 1.92 3.83 2.26
N ASN A 58 1.79 5.17 2.30
CA ASN A 58 1.51 5.93 3.52
C ASN A 58 0.71 7.20 3.19
N PRO A 59 -0.53 7.34 3.67
CA PRO A 59 -1.36 8.52 3.38
C PRO A 59 -0.77 9.83 3.92
N ALA A 60 0.10 9.80 4.92
CA ALA A 60 0.76 11.02 5.42
C ALA A 60 1.70 11.65 4.40
N LEU A 61 2.25 10.85 3.44
CA LEU A 61 3.12 11.35 2.36
C LEU A 61 2.36 12.19 1.33
N LEU A 62 1.04 12.15 1.33
CA LEU A 62 0.20 13.00 0.48
C LEU A 62 0.48 14.49 0.69
N SER A 63 0.92 14.89 1.89
CA SER A 63 1.25 16.28 2.22
C SER A 63 2.51 16.81 1.53
N SER A 64 3.37 15.92 0.99
CA SER A 64 4.59 16.31 0.26
C SER A 64 4.41 16.38 -1.26
N VAL A 65 3.22 16.05 -1.77
CA VAL A 65 2.93 16.04 -3.20
C VAL A 65 2.41 17.41 -3.65
N SER A 66 2.89 17.87 -4.80
CA SER A 66 2.49 19.13 -5.43
C SER A 66 1.00 19.20 -5.79
N ASP A 67 0.45 20.42 -5.83
CA ASP A 67 -0.97 20.65 -6.17
C ASP A 67 -1.29 20.22 -7.60
N LYS A 68 -2.47 19.61 -7.77
CA LYS A 68 -3.00 19.13 -9.06
C LYS A 68 -2.10 18.12 -9.77
N THR A 69 -1.33 17.34 -9.02
CA THR A 69 -0.52 16.26 -9.56
C THR A 69 -1.41 15.10 -9.98
N LEU A 70 -1.25 14.64 -11.22
CA LEU A 70 -1.81 13.41 -11.75
C LEU A 70 -0.67 12.42 -12.00
N ASN A 71 -0.74 11.27 -11.39
CA ASN A 71 0.22 10.17 -11.57
C ASN A 71 -0.51 8.96 -12.14
N LEU A 72 -0.01 8.41 -13.24
CA LEU A 72 -0.55 7.24 -13.92
C LEU A 72 0.57 6.21 -14.09
N ASN A 73 0.31 4.98 -13.70
CA ASN A 73 1.25 3.87 -13.85
C ASN A 73 0.57 2.68 -14.50
N PHE A 74 1.34 1.97 -15.29
CA PHE A 74 0.95 0.69 -15.85
C PHE A 74 2.16 -0.25 -15.81
N MET A 75 1.95 -1.46 -15.33
CA MET A 75 2.96 -2.49 -15.22
C MET A 75 2.40 -3.82 -15.72
N THR A 76 3.23 -4.55 -16.46
CA THR A 76 2.94 -5.92 -16.89
C THR A 76 3.78 -6.89 -16.06
N TYR A 77 3.12 -7.85 -15.44
CA TYR A 77 3.73 -8.97 -14.74
C TYR A 77 3.74 -10.23 -15.63
N LEU A 78 4.19 -11.33 -15.06
CA LEU A 78 4.22 -12.62 -15.74
C LEU A 78 2.81 -13.10 -16.16
N GLN A 79 2.73 -13.87 -17.24
CA GLN A 79 1.50 -14.55 -17.71
C GLN A 79 0.31 -13.63 -18.03
N GLY A 80 0.57 -12.42 -18.52
CA GLY A 80 -0.51 -11.50 -18.91
C GLY A 80 -1.19 -10.79 -17.74
N CYS A 81 -0.65 -10.88 -16.52
CA CYS A 81 -1.09 -10.07 -15.41
C CYS A 81 -0.68 -8.62 -15.65
N ASN A 82 -1.64 -7.71 -15.61
CA ASN A 82 -1.45 -6.28 -15.79
C ASN A 82 -1.96 -5.53 -14.57
N VAL A 83 -1.17 -4.56 -14.10
CA VAL A 83 -1.53 -3.70 -12.98
C VAL A 83 -1.49 -2.25 -13.44
N GLY A 84 -2.57 -1.54 -13.21
CA GLY A 84 -2.68 -0.10 -13.43
C GLY A 84 -2.91 0.64 -12.13
N SER A 85 -2.35 1.82 -12.00
CA SER A 85 -2.68 2.73 -10.90
C SER A 85 -2.83 4.17 -11.38
N ALA A 86 -3.69 4.90 -10.71
CA ALA A 86 -3.90 6.33 -10.91
C ALA A 86 -4.00 7.02 -9.56
N ALA A 87 -3.38 8.19 -9.43
CA ALA A 87 -3.51 9.06 -8.27
C ALA A 87 -3.68 10.50 -8.74
N PHE A 88 -4.65 11.20 -8.14
CA PHE A 88 -4.83 12.63 -8.32
C PHE A 88 -4.79 13.32 -6.96
N VAL A 89 -3.97 14.35 -6.85
CA VAL A 89 -3.72 15.08 -5.61
C VAL A 89 -4.12 16.53 -5.77
N LYS A 90 -4.75 17.09 -4.75
CA LYS A 90 -5.15 18.49 -4.68
C LYS A 90 -4.88 19.06 -3.29
N ILE A 91 -4.16 20.15 -3.23
CA ILE A 91 -3.97 20.92 -1.99
C ILE A 91 -5.25 21.76 -1.74
N LEU A 92 -5.80 21.69 -0.51
CA LEU A 92 -7.01 22.41 -0.11
C LEU A 92 -6.72 23.70 0.66
N GLY A 93 -5.48 23.92 1.06
CA GLY A 93 -5.05 25.08 1.84
C GLY A 93 -3.62 24.90 2.33
N GLU A 94 -3.17 25.71 3.25
CA GLU A 94 -1.78 25.70 3.71
C GLU A 94 -1.33 24.40 4.39
N ARG A 95 -2.28 23.63 4.96
CA ARG A 95 -1.97 22.43 5.78
C ARG A 95 -2.73 21.20 5.37
N SER A 96 -3.63 21.28 4.40
CA SER A 96 -4.55 20.19 4.05
C SER A 96 -4.36 19.78 2.61
N THR A 97 -4.22 18.49 2.38
CA THR A 97 -4.14 17.91 1.04
C THR A 97 -5.12 16.74 0.94
N MET A 98 -5.85 16.67 -0.14
CA MET A 98 -6.72 15.55 -0.47
C MET A 98 -6.23 14.82 -1.72
N GLY A 99 -6.58 13.56 -1.84
CA GLY A 99 -6.28 12.76 -3.03
C GLY A 99 -7.34 11.72 -3.28
N VAL A 100 -7.42 11.30 -4.53
CA VAL A 100 -8.17 10.12 -4.94
C VAL A 100 -7.25 9.19 -5.68
N THR A 101 -7.38 7.89 -5.42
CA THR A 101 -6.55 6.88 -6.07
C THR A 101 -7.40 5.74 -6.58
N ALA A 102 -6.93 5.12 -7.67
CA ALA A 102 -7.47 3.90 -8.21
C ALA A 102 -6.32 2.92 -8.45
N GLN A 103 -6.54 1.66 -8.12
CA GLN A 103 -5.65 0.55 -8.43
C GLN A 103 -6.46 -0.57 -9.08
N TYR A 104 -5.92 -1.15 -10.14
CA TYR A 104 -6.55 -2.23 -10.90
C TYR A 104 -5.52 -3.30 -11.20
N ALA A 105 -5.88 -4.55 -10.98
CA ALA A 105 -5.09 -5.72 -11.34
C ALA A 105 -5.96 -6.66 -12.18
N HIS A 106 -5.45 -7.07 -13.35
CA HIS A 106 -6.06 -8.08 -14.20
C HIS A 106 -5.08 -9.23 -14.36
N TYR A 107 -5.53 -10.44 -14.07
CA TYR A 107 -4.66 -11.63 -14.01
C TYR A 107 -4.65 -12.44 -15.31
N GLY A 108 -5.19 -11.88 -16.38
CA GLY A 108 -5.32 -12.58 -17.67
C GLY A 108 -6.52 -13.53 -17.68
N THR A 109 -6.51 -14.41 -18.67
CA THR A 109 -7.50 -15.48 -18.83
C THR A 109 -6.84 -16.79 -18.44
N MET A 110 -7.52 -17.58 -17.61
CA MET A 110 -7.08 -18.89 -17.13
C MET A 110 -8.01 -19.96 -17.67
N ASP A 111 -7.45 -21.10 -18.10
CA ASP A 111 -8.24 -22.24 -18.54
C ASP A 111 -8.88 -22.94 -17.34
N GLU A 112 -10.15 -23.26 -17.48
CA GLU A 112 -10.85 -24.12 -16.52
C GLU A 112 -10.63 -25.57 -16.93
N ILE A 113 -9.92 -26.32 -16.06
CA ILE A 113 -9.49 -27.69 -16.32
C ILE A 113 -10.17 -28.63 -15.33
N THR A 114 -10.80 -29.70 -15.84
CA THR A 114 -11.40 -30.74 -15.00
C THR A 114 -10.32 -31.64 -14.37
N ALA A 115 -10.72 -32.47 -13.40
CA ALA A 115 -9.86 -33.48 -12.78
C ALA A 115 -9.25 -34.47 -13.81
N ASP A 116 -9.91 -34.67 -14.93
CA ASP A 116 -9.47 -35.53 -16.03
C ASP A 116 -8.54 -34.78 -17.04
N ASN A 117 -8.06 -33.60 -16.66
CA ASN A 117 -7.17 -32.74 -17.46
C ASN A 117 -7.77 -32.31 -18.83
N VAL A 118 -9.09 -32.12 -18.87
CA VAL A 118 -9.82 -31.61 -20.04
C VAL A 118 -10.18 -30.15 -19.81
N THR A 119 -9.81 -29.27 -20.74
CA THR A 119 -10.23 -27.87 -20.72
C THR A 119 -11.72 -27.79 -21.06
N VAL A 120 -12.52 -27.24 -20.14
CA VAL A 120 -13.99 -27.11 -20.26
C VAL A 120 -14.44 -25.67 -20.45
N GLY A 121 -13.56 -24.72 -20.22
CA GLY A 121 -13.85 -23.29 -20.35
C GLY A 121 -12.65 -22.42 -20.05
N SER A 122 -12.90 -21.12 -19.91
CA SER A 122 -11.92 -20.16 -19.43
C SER A 122 -12.60 -19.11 -18.55
N PHE A 123 -11.90 -18.60 -17.57
CA PHE A 123 -12.35 -17.50 -16.72
C PHE A 123 -11.27 -16.42 -16.60
N SER A 124 -11.70 -15.21 -16.25
CA SER A 124 -10.81 -14.11 -15.94
C SER A 124 -10.91 -13.72 -14.46
N ALA A 125 -9.83 -13.18 -13.94
CA ALA A 125 -9.78 -12.65 -12.59
C ALA A 125 -9.33 -11.18 -12.60
N MET A 126 -9.97 -10.35 -11.78
CA MET A 126 -9.63 -8.95 -11.64
C MET A 126 -9.88 -8.44 -10.22
N ASP A 127 -9.04 -7.52 -9.81
CA ASP A 127 -9.17 -6.77 -8.56
C ASP A 127 -9.16 -5.27 -8.84
N MET A 128 -9.92 -4.50 -8.07
CA MET A 128 -9.97 -3.05 -8.15
C MET A 128 -10.07 -2.46 -6.76
N ALA A 129 -9.34 -1.37 -6.50
CA ALA A 129 -9.51 -0.54 -5.32
C ALA A 129 -9.67 0.92 -5.73
N LEU A 130 -10.70 1.59 -5.20
CA LEU A 130 -10.89 3.03 -5.27
C LEU A 130 -10.72 3.61 -3.88
N SER A 131 -9.97 4.71 -3.76
CA SER A 131 -9.68 5.28 -2.45
C SER A 131 -9.79 6.80 -2.45
N GLY A 132 -10.32 7.33 -1.34
CA GLY A 132 -10.24 8.73 -0.99
C GLY A 132 -9.23 8.93 0.13
N MET A 133 -8.39 9.95 0.03
CA MET A 133 -7.28 10.21 0.94
C MET A 133 -7.33 11.64 1.45
N TYR A 134 -6.89 11.80 2.68
CA TYR A 134 -6.74 13.11 3.30
C TYR A 134 -5.49 13.13 4.17
N ALA A 135 -4.67 14.17 4.01
CA ALA A 135 -3.52 14.43 4.88
C ALA A 135 -3.57 15.84 5.46
N TYR A 136 -3.03 15.97 6.65
CA TYR A 136 -2.96 17.23 7.37
C TYR A 136 -1.59 17.43 8.02
N ASN A 137 -0.97 18.59 7.75
CA ASN A 137 0.26 19.00 8.41
C ASN A 137 -0.05 19.52 9.81
N LEU A 138 0.20 18.70 10.84
CA LEU A 138 0.00 19.04 12.25
C LEU A 138 0.89 20.22 12.66
N ASN A 139 2.13 20.22 12.17
CA ASN A 139 3.11 21.31 12.28
C ASN A 139 4.14 21.17 11.12
N ASP A 140 5.22 21.95 11.15
CA ASP A 140 6.26 21.98 10.11
C ASP A 140 7.03 20.66 9.96
N ARG A 141 6.90 19.73 10.91
CA ARG A 141 7.63 18.45 10.91
C ARG A 141 6.75 17.22 10.93
N TRP A 142 5.50 17.35 11.37
CA TRP A 142 4.59 16.22 11.51
C TRP A 142 3.41 16.33 10.56
N ALA A 143 3.17 15.27 9.82
CA ALA A 143 1.99 15.09 9.00
C ALA A 143 1.24 13.81 9.43
N GLY A 144 -0.06 13.87 9.40
CA GLY A 144 -0.95 12.72 9.57
C GLY A 144 -1.81 12.53 8.33
N GLY A 145 -2.18 11.30 8.02
CA GLY A 145 -3.04 11.01 6.88
C GLY A 145 -3.94 9.81 7.13
N ALA A 146 -5.06 9.81 6.42
CA ALA A 146 -6.01 8.71 6.41
C ALA A 146 -6.48 8.43 4.97
N THR A 147 -6.75 7.15 4.68
CA THR A 147 -7.32 6.68 3.41
C THR A 147 -8.55 5.84 3.70
N GLY A 148 -9.65 6.09 3.00
CA GLY A 148 -10.77 5.17 2.92
C GLY A 148 -10.74 4.43 1.60
N LYS A 149 -10.88 3.10 1.61
CA LYS A 149 -10.79 2.21 0.45
C LYS A 149 -12.09 1.46 0.23
N PHE A 150 -12.55 1.45 -1.01
CA PHE A 150 -13.56 0.53 -1.53
C PHE A 150 -12.85 -0.47 -2.43
N ILE A 151 -13.02 -1.77 -2.16
CA ILE A 151 -12.32 -2.85 -2.82
C ILE A 151 -13.36 -3.77 -3.45
N TYR A 152 -13.14 -4.11 -4.72
CA TYR A 152 -13.96 -5.05 -5.48
C TYR A 152 -13.07 -6.07 -6.17
N SER A 153 -13.43 -7.33 -6.06
CA SER A 153 -12.76 -8.43 -6.74
C SER A 153 -13.76 -9.33 -7.44
N LYS A 154 -13.35 -9.84 -8.59
CA LYS A 154 -14.12 -10.80 -9.37
C LYS A 154 -13.21 -11.92 -9.89
N TYR A 155 -13.58 -13.16 -9.60
CA TYR A 155 -12.90 -14.37 -10.05
C TYR A 155 -13.93 -15.30 -10.71
N GLY A 156 -13.95 -15.32 -12.05
CA GLY A 156 -15.02 -16.02 -12.79
C GLY A 156 -16.40 -15.50 -12.43
N ASP A 157 -17.24 -16.36 -11.85
CA ASP A 157 -18.61 -16.04 -11.44
C ASP A 157 -18.70 -15.50 -9.99
N TYR A 158 -17.61 -15.57 -9.23
CA TYR A 158 -17.57 -15.12 -7.85
C TYR A 158 -17.14 -13.67 -7.76
N SER A 159 -17.75 -12.92 -6.84
CA SER A 159 -17.36 -11.53 -6.57
C SER A 159 -17.38 -11.23 -5.09
N SER A 160 -16.46 -10.37 -4.68
CA SER A 160 -16.32 -9.92 -3.30
C SER A 160 -16.19 -8.42 -3.22
N VAL A 161 -16.64 -7.84 -2.12
CA VAL A 161 -16.55 -6.42 -1.80
C VAL A 161 -15.98 -6.26 -0.41
N ALA A 162 -15.06 -5.32 -0.24
CA ALA A 162 -14.52 -5.00 1.07
C ALA A 162 -14.37 -3.48 1.25
N LEU A 163 -14.34 -3.07 2.51
CA LEU A 163 -14.01 -1.71 2.93
C LEU A 163 -12.81 -1.75 3.86
N ALA A 164 -11.91 -0.81 3.70
CA ALA A 164 -10.72 -0.68 4.53
C ALA A 164 -10.33 0.77 4.77
N VAL A 165 -9.54 0.98 5.82
CA VAL A 165 -8.95 2.28 6.17
C VAL A 165 -7.45 2.09 6.35
N ASP A 166 -6.66 3.06 5.87
CA ASP A 166 -5.25 3.20 6.23
C ASP A 166 -5.08 4.45 7.08
N LEU A 167 -4.20 4.38 8.06
CA LEU A 167 -3.81 5.49 8.90
C LEU A 167 -2.29 5.60 8.90
N GLY A 168 -1.78 6.81 8.67
CA GLY A 168 -0.36 7.05 8.60
C GLY A 168 0.05 8.33 9.33
N VAL A 169 1.26 8.30 9.86
CA VAL A 169 1.95 9.48 10.39
C VAL A 169 3.36 9.54 9.83
N ASN A 170 3.86 10.75 9.64
CA ASN A 170 5.21 11.00 9.20
C ASN A 170 5.79 12.15 10.01
N TYR A 171 7.04 11.98 10.42
CA TYR A 171 7.92 13.03 10.93
C TYR A 171 9.01 13.30 9.89
N TYR A 172 9.21 14.55 9.51
CA TYR A 172 10.28 14.95 8.61
C TYR A 172 11.04 16.16 9.16
N ASN A 173 12.35 16.07 9.15
CA ASN A 173 13.24 17.17 9.51
C ASN A 173 14.12 17.53 8.30
N GLU A 174 13.78 18.61 7.64
CA GLU A 174 14.45 19.09 6.44
C GLU A 174 15.95 19.39 6.68
N ASN A 175 16.30 19.97 7.86
CA ASN A 175 17.70 20.33 8.17
C ASN A 175 18.63 19.12 8.24
N THR A 176 18.10 17.93 8.50
CA THR A 176 18.89 16.72 8.64
C THR A 176 18.57 15.69 7.57
N ASP A 177 17.63 15.99 6.65
CA ASP A 177 17.04 15.05 5.69
C ASP A 177 16.71 13.70 6.33
N PHE A 178 15.99 13.76 7.47
CA PHE A 178 15.59 12.60 8.23
C PHE A 178 14.06 12.51 8.30
N SER A 179 13.53 11.38 7.88
CA SER A 179 12.12 11.04 7.95
C SER A 179 11.89 9.79 8.80
N LEU A 180 10.82 9.78 9.58
CA LEU A 180 10.35 8.64 10.36
C LEU A 180 8.85 8.50 10.15
N SER A 181 8.39 7.31 9.81
CA SER A 181 6.97 7.04 9.57
C SER A 181 6.48 5.82 10.31
N ALA A 182 5.18 5.86 10.62
CA ALA A 182 4.43 4.69 11.03
C ALA A 182 3.10 4.65 10.26
N VAL A 183 2.69 3.46 9.82
CA VAL A 183 1.47 3.26 9.07
C VAL A 183 0.78 1.96 9.49
N ALA A 184 -0.55 2.00 9.60
CA ALA A 184 -1.42 0.84 9.72
C ALA A 184 -2.29 0.80 8.46
N ARG A 185 -2.23 -0.31 7.71
CA ARG A 185 -2.88 -0.45 6.41
C ARG A 185 -3.92 -1.55 6.43
N ASN A 186 -4.92 -1.37 5.57
CA ASN A 186 -5.98 -2.33 5.31
C ASN A 186 -6.75 -2.75 6.59
N LEU A 187 -6.99 -1.78 7.48
CA LEU A 187 -7.88 -1.93 8.63
C LEU A 187 -9.32 -2.03 8.13
N GLY A 188 -9.89 -3.21 8.08
CA GLY A 188 -11.23 -3.40 7.54
C GLY A 188 -11.61 -4.86 7.35
N GLY A 189 -12.61 -5.09 6.52
CA GLY A 189 -13.13 -6.43 6.27
C GLY A 189 -13.98 -6.52 5.01
N GLN A 190 -14.33 -7.74 4.64
CA GLN A 190 -15.26 -8.01 3.56
C GLN A 190 -16.69 -7.63 4.00
N VAL A 191 -17.39 -6.92 3.12
CA VAL A 191 -18.83 -6.65 3.21
C VAL A 191 -19.60 -7.76 2.50
N LYS A 192 -19.04 -8.25 1.40
CA LYS A 192 -19.54 -9.40 0.65
C LYS A 192 -18.37 -10.36 0.43
N ALA A 193 -18.47 -11.58 0.91
CA ALA A 193 -17.48 -12.64 0.67
C ALA A 193 -17.64 -13.25 -0.73
N PHE A 194 -16.61 -13.97 -1.20
CA PHE A 194 -16.69 -14.77 -2.43
C PHE A 194 -17.66 -15.96 -2.28
N GLY A 195 -17.76 -16.51 -1.09
CA GLY A 195 -18.62 -17.61 -0.70
C GLY A 195 -19.33 -17.32 0.62
N GLU A 196 -19.49 -18.34 1.45
CA GLU A 196 -20.17 -18.22 2.75
C GLU A 196 -19.24 -17.69 3.86
N ILE A 197 -17.92 -17.82 3.72
CA ILE A 197 -16.95 -17.49 4.76
C ILE A 197 -16.29 -16.14 4.42
N HIS A 198 -16.27 -15.24 5.40
CA HIS A 198 -15.55 -13.98 5.30
C HIS A 198 -14.06 -14.21 5.61
N GLU A 199 -13.22 -13.75 4.70
CA GLU A 199 -11.77 -13.85 4.78
C GLU A 199 -11.16 -12.52 5.22
N LYS A 200 -9.94 -12.56 5.73
CA LYS A 200 -9.26 -11.37 6.25
C LYS A 200 -8.62 -10.55 5.13
N LEU A 201 -8.59 -9.24 5.28
CA LEU A 201 -7.77 -8.35 4.46
C LEU A 201 -6.28 -8.48 4.86
N PRO A 202 -5.34 -8.11 3.96
CA PRO A 202 -3.91 -8.11 4.25
C PRO A 202 -3.54 -6.93 5.16
N PHE A 203 -3.97 -6.99 6.41
CA PHE A 203 -3.64 -6.00 7.43
C PHE A 203 -2.13 -5.97 7.68
N SER A 204 -1.55 -4.78 7.74
CA SER A 204 -0.15 -4.61 8.10
C SER A 204 0.10 -3.36 8.92
N MET A 205 1.05 -3.45 9.88
CA MET A 205 1.62 -2.31 10.57
C MET A 205 3.10 -2.21 10.22
N GLN A 206 3.55 -1.02 9.85
CA GLN A 206 4.92 -0.78 9.43
C GLN A 206 5.47 0.47 10.09
N ILE A 207 6.76 0.42 10.44
CA ILE A 207 7.55 1.56 10.88
C ILE A 207 8.77 1.61 9.98
N GLY A 208 9.08 2.79 9.46
CA GLY A 208 10.22 2.99 8.57
C GLY A 208 10.85 4.34 8.79
N PHE A 209 12.11 4.44 8.45
CA PHE A 209 12.84 5.70 8.44
C PHE A 209 13.61 5.86 7.14
N THR A 210 13.87 7.10 6.78
CA THR A 210 14.72 7.45 5.64
C THR A 210 15.71 8.51 6.09
N LYS A 211 16.97 8.34 5.75
CA LYS A 211 18.05 9.30 6.04
C LYS A 211 18.84 9.62 4.77
N GLY A 212 18.82 10.89 4.36
CA GLY A 212 19.72 11.42 3.37
C GLY A 212 21.06 11.84 3.97
N PHE A 213 22.11 11.83 3.17
CA PHE A 213 23.46 12.22 3.57
C PHE A 213 23.95 13.36 2.69
N ASP A 214 24.34 14.48 3.29
CA ASP A 214 24.68 15.73 2.60
C ASP A 214 25.81 15.60 1.56
N HIS A 215 26.68 14.60 1.69
CA HIS A 215 27.84 14.39 0.82
C HIS A 215 27.82 13.05 0.07
N ALA A 216 26.70 12.34 0.06
CA ALA A 216 26.56 11.06 -0.61
C ALA A 216 25.24 11.04 -1.43
N PRO A 217 25.27 10.62 -2.71
CA PRO A 217 24.08 10.61 -3.56
C PRO A 217 23.17 9.41 -3.28
N PHE A 218 23.01 9.02 -2.03
CA PHE A 218 22.13 7.93 -1.63
C PHE A 218 21.40 8.25 -0.32
N ARG A 219 20.23 7.63 -0.18
CA ARG A 219 19.39 7.63 1.01
C ARG A 219 19.26 6.21 1.53
N VAL A 220 19.25 6.03 2.84
CA VAL A 220 19.09 4.74 3.52
C VAL A 220 17.81 4.76 4.35
#